data_e0399bad7796ed8dff5b8ecf0dfa9f11
#
_entry.id   e0399bad7796ed8dff5b8ecf0dfa9f11
#
_cell.length_a   1.000
_cell.length_b   1.000
_cell.length_c   1.000
_cell.angle_alpha   90.00
_cell.angle_beta   90.00
_cell.angle_gamma   90.00
#
_symmetry.space_group_name_H-M   'P 1'
#
loop_
_entity.id
_entity.type
_entity.pdbx_description
1 polymer ?
#
loop_
_entity_poly.entity_id
_entity_poly.type
_entity_poly.pdbx_seq_one_letter_code
_entity_poly.pdbx_strand_id
1 'polypeptide(L)'
;MVNKKVKEDYISRSHLTNISEVHIKKPDWIRVKAPISNGYLATKDLIDKAKLNTVCQSASCPNIGECWHKGHATVMILGDVCTRKCGFCNIKSGNPNTIDSLEPKRLAIAISQLNLKHVVITSVDRDDLIDGGASQFVSSIKEIRKISSGTTIEVLTPDFQRKIGALEKVINAKPDVFNHNLETVSRLYKKVRRGANYQHSLSILKLAKDIDPFVFTKSGIMVGLGETLKEIESLLYDLRRSSVDFVTIGQYMQPTKSHLPVVEYLKPIDFDHLKQLAYKMGFLLVSSSPLTRSSYHADDDFKKLKLARNFSLNV
;
A
#
# COMPACT_ATOMS: atom_id res chain seq x y z
N MET A 1 27.81 -13.55 5.49
CA MET A 1 28.67 -12.37 5.29
C MET A 1 28.13 -11.59 4.11
N VAL A 2 27.40 -10.49 4.36
CA VAL A 2 26.95 -9.59 3.30
C VAL A 2 28.20 -8.92 2.74
N ASN A 3 28.37 -9.00 1.42
CA ASN A 3 29.57 -8.55 0.71
C ASN A 3 29.90 -7.09 1.09
N LYS A 4 31.04 -6.87 1.73
CA LYS A 4 31.51 -5.58 2.26
C LYS A 4 31.45 -4.46 1.21
N LYS A 5 31.71 -4.83 -0.05
CA LYS A 5 31.69 -3.94 -1.22
C LYS A 5 30.31 -3.35 -1.55
N VAL A 6 29.23 -4.12 -1.35
CA VAL A 6 27.84 -3.63 -1.57
C VAL A 6 27.44 -2.61 -0.47
N LYS A 7 27.96 -2.80 0.75
CA LYS A 7 27.72 -1.86 1.85
C LYS A 7 28.43 -0.51 1.64
N GLU A 8 29.63 -0.54 1.11
CA GLU A 8 30.44 0.67 0.84
C GLU A 8 29.86 1.47 -0.33
N ASP A 9 29.39 0.83 -1.40
CA ASP A 9 28.75 1.51 -2.54
C ASP A 9 27.44 2.21 -2.17
N TYR A 10 26.63 1.61 -1.28
CA TYR A 10 25.38 2.23 -0.80
C TYR A 10 25.64 3.42 0.15
N ILE A 11 26.68 3.33 0.98
CA ILE A 11 27.06 4.39 1.95
C ILE A 11 27.68 5.60 1.22
N SER A 12 28.48 5.39 0.17
CA SER A 12 29.14 6.47 -0.56
C SER A 12 28.17 7.35 -1.37
N ARG A 13 27.00 6.81 -1.76
CA ARG A 13 25.98 7.53 -2.54
C ARG A 13 25.04 8.41 -1.70
N SER A 14 24.97 8.20 -0.38
CA SER A 14 24.05 8.91 0.51
C SER A 14 24.49 10.33 0.90
N HIS A 15 25.69 10.80 0.51
CA HIS A 15 26.26 12.10 0.90
C HIS A 15 26.05 13.24 -0.11
N LEU A 16 25.22 13.06 -1.15
CA LEU A 16 24.92 14.15 -2.08
C LEU A 16 23.81 15.09 -1.54
N THR A 17 24.15 15.88 -0.56
CA THR A 17 23.35 17.02 -0.11
C THR A 17 23.74 18.26 -0.93
N ASN A 18 23.13 18.44 -2.05
CA ASN A 18 22.91 19.67 -2.86
C ASN A 18 22.75 19.28 -4.32
N ILE A 19 21.59 18.73 -4.68
CA ILE A 19 21.27 18.48 -6.08
C ILE A 19 20.24 19.51 -6.49
N SER A 20 20.69 20.58 -7.17
CA SER A 20 19.89 21.31 -8.14
C SER A 20 19.17 20.29 -9.05
N GLU A 21 17.89 20.52 -9.36
CA GLU A 21 16.94 19.74 -10.17
C GLU A 21 17.55 18.89 -11.32
N VAL A 22 18.30 17.83 -11.01
CA VAL A 22 18.71 16.86 -12.01
C VAL A 22 17.56 15.87 -12.15
N HIS A 23 16.79 15.97 -13.22
CA HIS A 23 15.82 14.95 -13.62
C HIS A 23 16.56 13.65 -13.95
N ILE A 24 16.64 12.73 -12.98
CA ILE A 24 17.22 11.41 -13.20
C ILE A 24 16.34 10.66 -14.20
N LYS A 25 16.90 10.31 -15.36
CA LYS A 25 16.18 9.53 -16.37
C LYS A 25 15.75 8.17 -15.80
N LYS A 26 14.50 7.81 -16.06
CA LYS A 26 13.97 6.49 -15.71
C LYS A 26 14.79 5.38 -16.39
N PRO A 27 15.33 4.42 -15.63
CA PRO A 27 16.18 3.37 -16.20
C PRO A 27 15.40 2.32 -16.98
N ASP A 28 16.10 1.57 -17.85
CA ASP A 28 15.49 0.61 -18.77
C ASP A 28 14.85 -0.60 -18.10
N TRP A 29 15.23 -0.94 -16.86
CA TRP A 29 14.61 -2.04 -16.11
C TRP A 29 13.23 -1.71 -15.53
N ILE A 30 12.80 -0.44 -15.58
CA ILE A 30 11.44 -0.03 -15.19
C ILE A 30 10.56 -0.01 -16.44
N ARG A 31 10.03 -1.17 -16.82
CA ARG A 31 9.13 -1.33 -17.97
C ARG A 31 7.76 -1.77 -17.48
N VAL A 32 6.72 -1.23 -18.09
CA VAL A 32 5.31 -1.50 -17.77
C VAL A 32 4.55 -1.93 -19.02
N LYS A 33 3.50 -2.74 -18.84
CA LYS A 33 2.61 -3.14 -19.92
C LYS A 33 1.64 -2.02 -20.25
N ALA A 34 1.45 -1.74 -21.54
CA ALA A 34 0.46 -0.76 -22.00
C ALA A 34 -0.98 -1.21 -21.62
N PRO A 35 -1.85 -0.29 -21.21
CA PRO A 35 -3.23 -0.59 -20.76
C PRO A 35 -4.19 -0.67 -21.97
N ILE A 36 -3.97 -1.63 -22.89
CA ILE A 36 -4.70 -1.76 -24.16
C ILE A 36 -5.37 -3.13 -24.37
N SER A 37 -5.24 -4.04 -23.43
CA SER A 37 -5.80 -5.41 -23.57
C SER A 37 -7.32 -5.44 -23.36
N ASN A 38 -8.01 -6.43 -23.97
CA ASN A 38 -9.44 -6.63 -23.77
C ASN A 38 -9.83 -6.79 -22.31
N GLY A 39 -9.01 -7.50 -21.48
CA GLY A 39 -9.24 -7.63 -20.05
C GLY A 39 -9.15 -6.29 -19.32
N TYR A 40 -8.19 -5.43 -19.70
CA TYR A 40 -8.13 -4.07 -19.18
C TYR A 40 -9.38 -3.27 -19.49
N LEU A 41 -9.84 -3.29 -20.75
CA LEU A 41 -11.03 -2.54 -21.19
C LEU A 41 -12.29 -3.03 -20.49
N ALA A 42 -12.46 -4.35 -20.32
CA ALA A 42 -13.59 -4.93 -19.59
C ALA A 42 -13.61 -4.53 -18.11
N THR A 43 -12.46 -4.55 -17.45
CA THR A 43 -12.34 -4.10 -16.04
C THR A 43 -12.65 -2.61 -15.93
N LYS A 44 -12.12 -1.79 -16.86
CA LYS A 44 -12.39 -0.35 -16.90
C LYS A 44 -13.87 -0.06 -17.05
N ASP A 45 -14.54 -0.67 -18.02
CA ASP A 45 -15.98 -0.49 -18.30
C ASP A 45 -16.82 -0.82 -17.05
N LEU A 46 -16.50 -1.91 -16.35
CA LEU A 46 -17.20 -2.31 -15.14
C LEU A 46 -17.02 -1.30 -14.00
N ILE A 47 -15.79 -0.84 -13.75
CA ILE A 47 -15.47 0.17 -12.73
C ILE A 47 -16.20 1.48 -13.03
N ASP A 48 -16.18 1.93 -14.30
CA ASP A 48 -16.84 3.16 -14.73
C ASP A 48 -18.38 3.06 -14.59
N LYS A 49 -18.99 1.95 -15.00
CA LYS A 49 -20.45 1.67 -14.83
C LYS A 49 -20.85 1.63 -13.36
N ALA A 50 -20.01 1.05 -12.51
CA ALA A 50 -20.25 1.00 -11.07
C ALA A 50 -20.01 2.34 -10.37
N LYS A 51 -19.49 3.36 -11.07
CA LYS A 51 -19.13 4.68 -10.53
C LYS A 51 -18.20 4.54 -9.31
N LEU A 52 -17.18 3.70 -9.41
CA LEU A 52 -16.18 3.47 -8.37
C LEU A 52 -14.90 4.20 -8.68
N ASN A 53 -14.25 4.71 -7.65
CA ASN A 53 -12.91 5.26 -7.74
C ASN A 53 -11.87 4.16 -7.55
N THR A 54 -10.72 4.26 -8.22
CA THR A 54 -9.60 3.36 -8.03
C THR A 54 -8.30 4.13 -7.83
N VAL A 55 -7.47 3.65 -6.90
CA VAL A 55 -6.12 4.19 -6.75
C VAL A 55 -5.28 3.95 -8.01
N CYS A 56 -5.62 2.90 -8.79
CA CYS A 56 -4.93 2.58 -10.03
C CYS A 56 -5.00 3.71 -11.05
N GLN A 57 -6.18 4.33 -11.21
CA GLN A 57 -6.39 5.48 -12.11
C GLN A 57 -5.87 6.77 -11.44
N SER A 58 -6.35 7.08 -10.24
CA SER A 58 -6.09 8.36 -9.57
C SER A 58 -4.61 8.57 -9.25
N ALA A 59 -3.88 7.51 -8.88
CA ALA A 59 -2.45 7.56 -8.61
C ALA A 59 -1.56 7.29 -9.84
N SER A 60 -2.14 7.15 -11.04
CA SER A 60 -1.39 6.82 -12.27
C SER A 60 -0.49 5.60 -12.10
N CYS A 61 -1.05 4.51 -11.55
CA CYS A 61 -0.30 3.31 -11.18
C CYS A 61 0.38 2.67 -12.41
N PRO A 62 1.70 2.40 -12.38
CA PRO A 62 2.40 1.80 -13.51
C PRO A 62 1.91 0.40 -13.84
N ASN A 63 1.31 -0.32 -12.90
CA ASN A 63 0.88 -1.70 -13.06
C ASN A 63 -0.56 -1.84 -13.57
N ILE A 64 -1.27 -0.74 -13.83
CA ILE A 64 -2.70 -0.75 -14.18
C ILE A 64 -3.01 -1.67 -15.37
N GLY A 65 -2.16 -1.66 -16.40
CA GLY A 65 -2.35 -2.49 -17.60
C GLY A 65 -2.30 -3.98 -17.31
N GLU A 66 -1.44 -4.42 -16.40
CA GLU A 66 -1.33 -5.83 -16.01
C GLU A 66 -2.43 -6.23 -15.01
N CYS A 67 -2.62 -5.45 -13.96
CA CYS A 67 -3.62 -5.74 -12.93
C CYS A 67 -5.03 -5.83 -13.52
N TRP A 68 -5.41 -4.85 -14.33
CA TRP A 68 -6.76 -4.80 -14.91
C TRP A 68 -6.96 -5.81 -16.03
N HIS A 69 -5.89 -6.23 -16.73
CA HIS A 69 -5.97 -7.40 -17.62
C HIS A 69 -6.43 -8.67 -16.90
N LYS A 70 -6.02 -8.82 -15.64
CA LYS A 70 -6.42 -9.94 -14.77
C LYS A 70 -7.73 -9.70 -14.00
N GLY A 71 -8.40 -8.57 -14.22
CA GLY A 71 -9.59 -8.16 -13.48
C GLY A 71 -9.32 -7.58 -12.09
N HIS A 72 -8.06 -7.43 -11.67
CA HIS A 72 -7.70 -6.95 -10.34
C HIS A 72 -7.63 -5.42 -10.30
N ALA A 73 -8.45 -4.79 -9.45
CA ALA A 73 -8.42 -3.36 -9.18
C ALA A 73 -8.37 -3.10 -7.67
N THR A 74 -7.64 -2.06 -7.27
CA THR A 74 -7.69 -1.55 -5.90
C THR A 74 -8.72 -0.44 -5.85
N VAL A 75 -9.83 -0.71 -5.19
CA VAL A 75 -10.93 0.24 -5.11
C VAL A 75 -10.66 1.25 -4.00
N MET A 76 -10.90 2.52 -4.32
CA MET A 76 -10.74 3.64 -3.41
C MET A 76 -12.11 4.17 -3.00
N ILE A 77 -12.47 3.99 -1.73
CA ILE A 77 -13.73 4.47 -1.15
C ILE A 77 -13.58 5.88 -0.59
N LEU A 78 -14.72 6.48 -0.20
CA LEU A 78 -14.81 7.83 0.37
C LEU A 78 -14.54 8.95 -0.64
N GLY A 79 -14.70 8.67 -1.93
CA GLY A 79 -14.52 9.64 -3.01
C GLY A 79 -13.08 9.67 -3.57
N ASP A 80 -12.75 10.77 -4.26
CA ASP A 80 -11.49 10.96 -5.00
C ASP A 80 -10.67 12.17 -4.50
N VAL A 81 -11.14 12.87 -3.47
CA VAL A 81 -10.48 14.04 -2.88
C VAL A 81 -10.02 13.73 -1.47
N CYS A 82 -8.73 13.89 -1.22
CA CYS A 82 -8.08 13.63 0.07
C CYS A 82 -7.95 14.93 0.89
N THR A 83 -8.17 14.87 2.20
CA THR A 83 -7.95 16.01 3.11
C THR A 83 -6.47 16.30 3.33
N ARG A 84 -5.57 15.36 2.96
CA ARG A 84 -4.11 15.51 3.11
C ARG A 84 -3.40 15.65 1.78
N LYS A 85 -2.16 16.20 1.82
CA LYS A 85 -1.30 16.42 0.65
C LYS A 85 0.07 15.79 0.88
N CYS A 86 0.14 14.46 0.76
CA CYS A 86 1.40 13.72 0.84
C CYS A 86 2.28 14.03 -0.37
N GLY A 87 3.60 14.23 -0.15
CA GLY A 87 4.51 14.69 -1.21
C GLY A 87 4.76 13.71 -2.34
N PHE A 88 4.36 12.44 -2.17
CA PHE A 88 4.52 11.37 -3.15
C PHE A 88 3.22 11.03 -3.90
N CYS A 89 2.06 11.46 -3.38
CA CYS A 89 0.76 10.94 -3.77
C CYS A 89 0.08 11.81 -4.83
N ASN A 90 -0.37 11.20 -5.92
CA ASN A 90 -1.04 11.88 -7.03
C ASN A 90 -2.56 12.03 -6.83
N ILE A 91 -3.10 11.63 -5.68
CA ILE A 91 -4.51 11.82 -5.36
C ILE A 91 -4.78 13.32 -5.16
N LYS A 92 -5.90 13.79 -5.70
CA LYS A 92 -6.35 15.17 -5.58
C LYS A 92 -6.57 15.53 -4.11
N SER A 93 -5.99 16.65 -3.68
CA SER A 93 -6.16 17.16 -2.31
C SER A 93 -7.15 18.32 -2.30
N GLY A 94 -7.94 18.43 -1.23
CA GLY A 94 -8.92 19.51 -1.09
C GLY A 94 -10.02 19.18 -0.08
N ASN A 95 -11.18 19.80 -0.26
CA ASN A 95 -12.37 19.54 0.54
C ASN A 95 -13.17 18.41 -0.14
N PRO A 96 -13.30 17.22 0.50
CA PRO A 96 -14.05 16.12 -0.07
C PRO A 96 -15.56 16.40 -0.08
N ASN A 97 -16.27 15.74 -0.99
CA ASN A 97 -17.72 15.75 -1.03
C ASN A 97 -18.32 14.95 0.15
N THR A 98 -19.63 15.05 0.32
CA THR A 98 -20.41 14.22 1.26
C THR A 98 -20.20 12.74 0.97
N ILE A 99 -20.32 11.91 2.02
CA ILE A 99 -20.21 10.46 1.90
C ILE A 99 -21.37 9.91 1.06
N ASP A 100 -21.03 9.06 0.09
CA ASP A 100 -22.02 8.29 -0.65
C ASP A 100 -22.36 7.01 0.12
N SER A 101 -23.54 6.96 0.69
CA SER A 101 -24.05 5.81 1.46
C SER A 101 -24.29 4.55 0.62
N LEU A 102 -24.40 4.69 -0.72
CA LEU A 102 -24.61 3.58 -1.65
C LEU A 102 -23.28 3.01 -2.22
N GLU A 103 -22.15 3.68 -1.99
CA GLU A 103 -20.83 3.24 -2.45
C GLU A 103 -20.50 1.80 -2.00
N PRO A 104 -20.69 1.39 -0.70
CA PRO A 104 -20.42 0.03 -0.26
C PRO A 104 -21.21 -1.04 -1.03
N LYS A 105 -22.47 -0.79 -1.34
CA LYS A 105 -23.32 -1.71 -2.09
C LYS A 105 -22.88 -1.84 -3.54
N ARG A 106 -22.56 -0.70 -4.22
CA ARG A 106 -22.05 -0.72 -5.59
C ARG A 106 -20.71 -1.43 -5.67
N LEU A 107 -19.83 -1.20 -4.69
CA LEU A 107 -18.55 -1.90 -4.55
C LEU A 107 -18.75 -3.43 -4.47
N ALA A 108 -19.63 -3.90 -3.59
CA ALA A 108 -19.89 -5.33 -3.41
C ALA A 108 -20.45 -5.98 -4.68
N ILE A 109 -21.33 -5.30 -5.40
CA ILE A 109 -21.88 -5.77 -6.69
C ILE A 109 -20.74 -5.86 -7.74
N ALA A 110 -19.90 -4.85 -7.86
CA ALA A 110 -18.79 -4.85 -8.83
C ALA A 110 -17.78 -5.99 -8.53
N ILE A 111 -17.44 -6.23 -7.26
CA ILE A 111 -16.56 -7.34 -6.83
C ILE A 111 -17.17 -8.68 -7.25
N SER A 112 -18.46 -8.86 -7.05
CA SER A 112 -19.17 -10.08 -7.47
C SER A 112 -19.14 -10.27 -8.97
N GLN A 113 -19.39 -9.21 -9.75
CA GLN A 113 -19.36 -9.26 -11.23
C GLN A 113 -17.95 -9.55 -11.77
N LEU A 114 -16.90 -9.03 -11.13
CA LEU A 114 -15.51 -9.35 -11.45
C LEU A 114 -15.08 -10.75 -10.96
N ASN A 115 -15.91 -11.43 -10.19
CA ASN A 115 -15.61 -12.73 -9.57
C ASN A 115 -14.28 -12.75 -8.81
N LEU A 116 -13.98 -11.67 -8.08
CA LEU A 116 -12.71 -11.51 -7.37
C LEU A 116 -12.62 -12.50 -6.21
N LYS A 117 -11.50 -13.21 -6.14
CA LYS A 117 -11.18 -14.07 -4.98
C LYS A 117 -10.54 -13.32 -3.84
N HIS A 118 -9.92 -12.20 -4.15
CA HIS A 118 -9.31 -11.28 -3.19
C HIS A 118 -9.53 -9.84 -3.67
N VAL A 119 -9.89 -8.94 -2.75
CA VAL A 119 -10.07 -7.52 -3.06
C VAL A 119 -9.27 -6.67 -2.10
N VAL A 120 -8.66 -5.61 -2.65
CA VAL A 120 -8.02 -4.56 -1.85
C VAL A 120 -8.90 -3.31 -1.88
N ILE A 121 -9.31 -2.86 -0.70
CA ILE A 121 -10.08 -1.64 -0.49
C ILE A 121 -9.18 -0.62 0.19
N THR A 122 -9.05 0.55 -0.39
CA THR A 122 -8.35 1.68 0.22
C THR A 122 -9.26 2.90 0.27
N SER A 123 -8.79 4.01 0.82
CA SER A 123 -9.52 5.26 0.83
C SER A 123 -8.61 6.48 0.68
N VAL A 124 -9.19 7.63 0.41
CA VAL A 124 -8.59 8.92 0.70
C VAL A 124 -8.59 9.16 2.22
N ASP A 125 -7.71 10.04 2.73
CA ASP A 125 -7.84 10.53 4.11
C ASP A 125 -9.09 11.43 4.22
N ARG A 126 -9.85 11.23 5.27
CA ARG A 126 -11.07 11.98 5.61
C ARG A 126 -10.97 12.50 7.05
N ASP A 127 -9.98 13.36 7.28
CA ASP A 127 -9.77 13.99 8.59
C ASP A 127 -10.96 14.85 9.04
N ASP A 128 -11.81 15.24 8.10
CA ASP A 128 -13.07 15.95 8.29
C ASP A 128 -14.18 15.10 8.96
N LEU A 129 -14.12 13.77 8.82
CA LEU A 129 -15.12 12.88 9.39
C LEU A 129 -14.82 12.52 10.85
N ILE A 130 -15.85 12.31 11.64
CA ILE A 130 -15.74 12.06 13.08
C ILE A 130 -14.93 10.80 13.40
N ASP A 131 -15.00 9.76 12.54
CA ASP A 131 -14.28 8.49 12.67
C ASP A 131 -13.21 8.28 11.58
N GLY A 132 -12.86 9.34 10.85
CA GLY A 132 -11.87 9.26 9.77
C GLY A 132 -12.27 8.35 8.61
N GLY A 133 -13.55 8.00 8.48
CA GLY A 133 -14.08 7.13 7.44
C GLY A 133 -14.12 5.64 7.81
N ALA A 134 -13.83 5.27 9.06
CA ALA A 134 -13.82 3.87 9.50
C ALA A 134 -15.18 3.18 9.27
N SER A 135 -16.30 3.86 9.48
CA SER A 135 -17.64 3.30 9.25
C SER A 135 -17.89 2.91 7.78
N GLN A 136 -17.28 3.60 6.82
CA GLN A 136 -17.41 3.25 5.41
C GLN A 136 -16.64 1.96 5.06
N PHE A 137 -15.45 1.75 5.65
CA PHE A 137 -14.75 0.46 5.57
C PHE A 137 -15.60 -0.67 6.13
N VAL A 138 -16.17 -0.48 7.31
CA VAL A 138 -17.06 -1.48 7.95
C VAL A 138 -18.25 -1.82 7.06
N SER A 139 -18.92 -0.81 6.49
CA SER A 139 -20.04 -0.99 5.59
C SER A 139 -19.63 -1.74 4.32
N SER A 140 -18.47 -1.41 3.75
CA SER A 140 -17.91 -2.07 2.57
C SER A 140 -17.62 -3.54 2.84
N ILE A 141 -16.96 -3.88 3.95
CA ILE A 141 -16.68 -5.26 4.36
C ILE A 141 -18.00 -6.04 4.51
N LYS A 142 -18.99 -5.47 5.21
CA LYS A 142 -20.30 -6.13 5.44
C LYS A 142 -21.05 -6.40 4.13
N GLU A 143 -21.10 -5.42 3.21
CA GLU A 143 -21.80 -5.61 1.94
C GLU A 143 -21.08 -6.65 1.04
N ILE A 144 -19.76 -6.67 1.03
CA ILE A 144 -19.00 -7.71 0.29
C ILE A 144 -19.27 -9.10 0.88
N ARG A 145 -19.23 -9.26 2.20
CA ARG A 145 -19.52 -10.54 2.86
C ARG A 145 -20.93 -11.06 2.56
N LYS A 146 -21.93 -10.17 2.41
CA LYS A 146 -23.30 -10.57 2.03
C LYS A 146 -23.39 -11.12 0.61
N ILE A 147 -22.68 -10.50 -0.37
CA ILE A 147 -22.83 -10.80 -1.80
C ILE A 147 -21.78 -11.83 -2.26
N SER A 148 -20.58 -11.77 -1.69
CA SER A 148 -19.41 -12.56 -2.10
C SER A 148 -18.67 -13.10 -0.86
N SER A 149 -19.31 -13.99 -0.11
CA SER A 149 -18.80 -14.52 1.16
C SER A 149 -17.44 -15.22 1.06
N GLY A 150 -17.10 -15.77 -0.12
CA GLY A 150 -15.80 -16.40 -0.40
C GLY A 150 -14.67 -15.45 -0.80
N THR A 151 -14.97 -14.16 -1.02
CA THR A 151 -13.94 -13.16 -1.35
C THR A 151 -13.17 -12.75 -0.11
N THR A 152 -11.86 -12.86 -0.14
CA THR A 152 -10.99 -12.35 0.93
C THR A 152 -10.78 -10.85 0.78
N ILE A 153 -10.71 -10.13 1.91
CA ILE A 153 -10.74 -8.67 1.95
C ILE A 153 -9.48 -8.13 2.62
N GLU A 154 -8.67 -7.40 1.86
CA GLU A 154 -7.59 -6.56 2.39
C GLU A 154 -8.10 -5.12 2.50
N VAL A 155 -7.88 -4.47 3.64
CA VAL A 155 -8.13 -3.05 3.81
C VAL A 155 -6.81 -2.31 3.95
N LEU A 156 -6.54 -1.35 3.05
CA LEU A 156 -5.42 -0.42 3.16
C LEU A 156 -5.96 0.90 3.72
N THR A 157 -5.77 1.09 5.02
CA THR A 157 -6.39 2.20 5.75
C THR A 157 -5.48 3.41 5.92
N PRO A 158 -6.04 4.63 6.07
CA PRO A 158 -5.34 5.77 6.63
C PRO A 158 -5.03 5.54 8.12
N ASP A 159 -4.38 6.53 8.76
CA ASP A 159 -4.10 6.50 10.21
C ASP A 159 -5.30 6.96 11.07
N PHE A 160 -6.45 7.20 10.45
CA PHE A 160 -7.68 7.72 11.05
C PHE A 160 -7.46 8.96 11.94
N GLN A 161 -6.33 9.64 11.81
CA GLN A 161 -5.97 10.83 12.62
C GLN A 161 -6.13 10.60 14.14
N ARG A 162 -5.84 9.39 14.63
CA ARG A 162 -5.97 8.99 16.05
C ARG A 162 -7.38 9.07 16.62
N LYS A 163 -8.41 9.00 15.76
CA LYS A 163 -9.81 9.03 16.21
C LYS A 163 -10.15 7.78 17.00
N ILE A 164 -10.65 7.98 18.21
CA ILE A 164 -10.92 6.90 19.18
C ILE A 164 -11.94 5.92 18.60
N GLY A 165 -11.67 4.63 18.71
CA GLY A 165 -12.54 3.56 18.25
C GLY A 165 -12.56 3.33 16.72
N ALA A 166 -11.88 4.16 15.93
CA ALA A 166 -11.90 4.03 14.48
C ALA A 166 -11.24 2.73 13.99
N LEU A 167 -10.04 2.42 14.48
CA LEU A 167 -9.33 1.20 14.15
C LEU A 167 -10.08 -0.04 14.64
N GLU A 168 -10.55 0.00 15.89
CA GLU A 168 -11.29 -1.09 16.52
C GLU A 168 -12.53 -1.47 15.71
N LYS A 169 -13.26 -0.48 15.19
CA LYS A 169 -14.43 -0.72 14.31
C LYS A 169 -14.02 -1.50 13.06
N VAL A 170 -12.91 -1.12 12.41
CA VAL A 170 -12.45 -1.78 11.18
C VAL A 170 -11.97 -3.20 11.45
N ILE A 171 -11.17 -3.43 12.49
CA ILE A 171 -10.66 -4.76 12.83
C ILE A 171 -11.79 -5.69 13.26
N ASN A 172 -12.78 -5.18 14.03
CA ASN A 172 -13.95 -5.95 14.45
C ASN A 172 -14.89 -6.31 13.27
N ALA A 173 -14.78 -5.63 12.12
CA ALA A 173 -15.47 -6.03 10.90
C ALA A 173 -14.80 -7.23 10.20
N LYS A 174 -13.66 -7.73 10.74
CA LYS A 174 -12.96 -8.95 10.32
C LYS A 174 -12.47 -8.89 8.86
N PRO A 175 -11.63 -7.92 8.48
CA PRO A 175 -10.86 -8.04 7.25
C PRO A 175 -9.89 -9.21 7.36
N ASP A 176 -9.52 -9.84 6.23
CA ASP A 176 -8.52 -10.91 6.20
C ASP A 176 -7.10 -10.36 6.33
N VAL A 177 -6.87 -9.16 5.78
CA VAL A 177 -5.59 -8.43 5.85
C VAL A 177 -5.84 -6.98 6.24
N PHE A 178 -5.16 -6.54 7.29
CA PHE A 178 -5.07 -5.13 7.67
C PHE A 178 -3.75 -4.55 7.18
N ASN A 179 -3.84 -3.58 6.31
CA ASN A 179 -2.69 -2.91 5.69
C ASN A 179 -2.68 -1.42 6.08
N HIS A 180 -1.52 -0.95 6.54
CA HIS A 180 -1.24 0.47 6.74
C HIS A 180 0.21 0.73 6.34
N ASN A 181 0.41 1.51 5.27
CA ASN A 181 1.75 1.77 4.75
C ASN A 181 2.51 2.78 5.62
N LEU A 182 3.78 2.51 5.92
CA LEU A 182 4.69 3.50 6.47
C LEU A 182 5.21 4.47 5.40
N GLU A 183 5.26 4.04 4.16
CA GLU A 183 5.71 4.76 2.96
C GLU A 183 7.20 5.11 2.94
N THR A 184 7.79 5.55 4.04
CA THR A 184 9.20 5.96 4.12
C THR A 184 9.77 5.88 5.53
N VAL A 185 11.08 6.09 5.67
CA VAL A 185 11.82 6.09 6.93
C VAL A 185 11.48 7.29 7.83
N SER A 186 11.68 7.17 9.13
CA SER A 186 11.31 8.15 10.15
C SER A 186 11.80 9.57 9.83
N ARG A 187 13.07 9.73 9.42
CA ARG A 187 13.67 11.04 9.08
C ARG A 187 12.92 11.76 7.96
N LEU A 188 12.44 11.02 6.97
CA LEU A 188 11.77 11.59 5.79
C LEU A 188 10.26 11.80 5.99
N TYR A 189 9.70 11.33 7.09
CA TYR A 189 8.25 11.26 7.30
C TYR A 189 7.54 12.62 7.14
N LYS A 190 8.06 13.68 7.78
CA LYS A 190 7.48 15.02 7.69
C LYS A 190 7.45 15.57 6.26
N LYS A 191 8.45 15.24 5.43
CA LYS A 191 8.56 15.70 4.04
C LYS A 191 7.66 14.87 3.11
N VAL A 192 7.67 13.56 3.28
CA VAL A 192 7.02 12.59 2.39
C VAL A 192 5.54 12.44 2.72
N ARG A 193 5.21 12.28 4.02
CA ARG A 193 3.87 11.96 4.51
C ARG A 193 3.36 13.03 5.47
N ARG A 194 3.08 14.21 4.89
CA ARG A 194 2.63 15.39 5.65
C ARG A 194 1.32 15.08 6.40
N GLY A 195 1.27 15.46 7.68
CA GLY A 195 0.11 15.24 8.54
C GLY A 195 0.06 13.87 9.22
N ALA A 196 0.90 12.91 8.82
CA ALA A 196 1.04 11.62 9.49
C ALA A 196 2.19 11.60 10.52
N ASN A 197 2.19 10.58 11.37
CA ASN A 197 3.21 10.39 12.41
C ASN A 197 3.75 8.96 12.36
N TYR A 198 5.07 8.80 12.31
CA TYR A 198 5.75 7.51 12.15
C TYR A 198 5.40 6.53 13.29
N GLN A 199 5.49 6.97 14.55
CA GLN A 199 5.20 6.13 15.70
C GLN A 199 3.72 5.75 15.77
N HIS A 200 2.83 6.67 15.40
CA HIS A 200 1.41 6.36 15.32
C HIS A 200 1.11 5.31 14.24
N SER A 201 1.74 5.39 13.08
CA SER A 201 1.58 4.38 12.02
C SER A 201 2.04 2.98 12.48
N LEU A 202 3.12 2.89 13.26
CA LEU A 202 3.55 1.64 13.89
C LEU A 202 2.54 1.16 14.95
N SER A 203 2.03 2.08 15.78
CA SER A 203 1.05 1.72 16.83
C SER A 203 -0.26 1.18 16.27
N ILE A 204 -0.73 1.68 15.12
CA ILE A 204 -1.93 1.17 14.44
C ILE A 204 -1.73 -0.30 14.03
N LEU A 205 -0.59 -0.63 13.43
CA LEU A 205 -0.27 -2.00 13.00
C LEU A 205 -0.19 -2.95 14.21
N LYS A 206 0.45 -2.49 15.29
CA LYS A 206 0.55 -3.26 16.54
C LYS A 206 -0.84 -3.47 17.15
N LEU A 207 -1.63 -2.40 17.28
CA LEU A 207 -2.96 -2.44 17.89
C LEU A 207 -3.92 -3.32 17.07
N ALA A 208 -3.83 -3.32 15.74
CA ALA A 208 -4.62 -4.22 14.90
C ALA A 208 -4.38 -5.69 15.27
N LYS A 209 -3.12 -6.06 15.53
CA LYS A 209 -2.72 -7.41 15.94
C LYS A 209 -3.15 -7.73 17.37
N ASP A 210 -3.14 -6.74 18.25
CA ASP A 210 -3.57 -6.91 19.65
C ASP A 210 -5.10 -7.12 19.76
N ILE A 211 -5.89 -6.48 18.87
CA ILE A 211 -7.35 -6.65 18.78
C ILE A 211 -7.71 -7.99 18.14
N ASP A 212 -7.05 -8.35 17.05
CA ASP A 212 -7.24 -9.64 16.37
C ASP A 212 -5.90 -10.28 16.03
N PRO A 213 -5.41 -11.23 16.85
CA PRO A 213 -4.14 -11.93 16.61
C PRO A 213 -4.11 -12.72 15.29
N PHE A 214 -5.28 -13.04 14.72
CA PHE A 214 -5.39 -13.82 13.49
C PHE A 214 -5.42 -12.97 12.22
N VAL A 215 -5.72 -11.66 12.30
CA VAL A 215 -5.63 -10.78 11.13
C VAL A 215 -4.20 -10.76 10.61
N PHE A 216 -4.01 -10.87 9.30
CA PHE A 216 -2.69 -10.62 8.72
C PHE A 216 -2.43 -9.11 8.69
N THR A 217 -1.26 -8.70 9.18
CA THR A 217 -0.84 -7.30 9.15
C THR A 217 0.17 -7.07 8.04
N LYS A 218 -0.01 -5.99 7.31
CA LYS A 218 0.80 -5.65 6.14
C LYS A 218 1.21 -4.18 6.17
N SER A 219 2.41 -3.89 5.65
CA SER A 219 2.86 -2.52 5.43
C SER A 219 3.66 -2.41 4.14
N GLY A 220 3.68 -1.22 3.57
CA GLY A 220 4.46 -0.91 2.37
C GLY A 220 5.39 0.27 2.57
N ILE A 221 6.54 0.21 1.92
CA ILE A 221 7.49 1.30 1.82
C ILE A 221 7.91 1.54 0.39
N MET A 222 8.25 2.79 0.10
CA MET A 222 8.89 3.20 -1.14
C MET A 222 10.34 3.53 -0.87
N VAL A 223 11.22 3.15 -1.80
CA VAL A 223 12.65 3.48 -1.76
C VAL A 223 13.02 4.39 -2.94
N GLY A 224 14.10 5.17 -2.77
CA GLY A 224 14.56 6.15 -3.75
C GLY A 224 14.16 7.59 -3.44
N LEU A 225 13.77 7.88 -2.19
CA LEU A 225 13.45 9.22 -1.66
C LEU A 225 14.62 9.85 -0.89
N GLY A 226 15.79 9.14 -0.79
CA GLY A 226 17.00 9.59 -0.10
C GLY A 226 17.19 8.98 1.30
N GLU A 227 16.55 7.86 1.55
CA GLU A 227 16.80 7.01 2.72
C GLU A 227 18.13 6.26 2.58
N THR A 228 18.75 5.95 3.70
CA THR A 228 19.95 5.10 3.76
C THR A 228 19.55 3.64 4.04
N LEU A 229 20.43 2.69 3.70
CA LEU A 229 20.21 1.27 4.01
C LEU A 229 19.99 1.04 5.51
N LYS A 230 20.75 1.72 6.38
CA LYS A 230 20.58 1.61 7.84
C LYS A 230 19.21 2.10 8.31
N GLU A 231 18.67 3.14 7.70
CA GLU A 231 17.32 3.63 8.00
C GLU A 231 16.24 2.66 7.55
N ILE A 232 16.43 2.00 6.39
CA ILE A 232 15.53 0.94 5.92
C ILE A 232 15.59 -0.27 6.86
N GLU A 233 16.80 -0.68 7.29
CA GLU A 233 16.99 -1.74 8.28
C GLU A 233 16.25 -1.42 9.59
N SER A 234 16.40 -0.20 10.11
CA SER A 234 15.70 0.26 11.31
C SER A 234 14.19 0.23 11.14
N LEU A 235 13.69 0.70 10.00
CA LEU A 235 12.24 0.67 9.70
C LEU A 235 11.70 -0.76 9.63
N LEU A 236 12.40 -1.68 8.99
CA LEU A 236 11.99 -3.08 8.92
C LEU A 236 11.97 -3.72 10.32
N TYR A 237 12.95 -3.39 11.16
CA TYR A 237 12.96 -3.83 12.56
C TYR A 237 11.75 -3.27 13.34
N ASP A 238 11.43 -1.98 13.19
CA ASP A 238 10.27 -1.35 13.84
C ASP A 238 8.95 -2.00 13.40
N LEU A 239 8.81 -2.34 12.10
CA LEU A 239 7.66 -3.07 11.57
C LEU A 239 7.54 -4.46 12.20
N ARG A 240 8.64 -5.20 12.34
CA ARG A 240 8.61 -6.52 13.00
C ARG A 240 8.24 -6.42 14.47
N ARG A 241 8.76 -5.44 15.20
CA ARG A 241 8.35 -5.15 16.58
C ARG A 241 6.87 -4.78 16.69
N SER A 242 6.29 -4.24 15.64
CA SER A 242 4.85 -3.96 15.52
C SER A 242 4.05 -5.15 15.00
N SER A 243 4.63 -6.36 14.98
CA SER A 243 4.00 -7.63 14.58
C SER A 243 3.49 -7.63 13.14
N VAL A 244 4.18 -6.95 12.23
CA VAL A 244 3.81 -6.95 10.80
C VAL A 244 4.24 -8.26 10.15
N ASP A 245 3.29 -8.95 9.52
CA ASP A 245 3.50 -10.25 8.87
C ASP A 245 4.11 -10.11 7.47
N PHE A 246 3.69 -9.11 6.71
CA PHE A 246 4.02 -8.93 5.30
C PHE A 246 4.50 -7.52 5.01
N VAL A 247 5.63 -7.40 4.31
CA VAL A 247 6.15 -6.10 3.85
C VAL A 247 6.29 -6.05 2.33
N THR A 248 5.88 -4.91 1.75
CA THR A 248 6.10 -4.59 0.33
C THR A 248 7.12 -3.47 0.20
N ILE A 249 8.09 -3.63 -0.70
CA ILE A 249 9.16 -2.66 -0.96
C ILE A 249 9.18 -2.34 -2.45
N GLY A 250 8.87 -1.10 -2.82
CA GLY A 250 8.80 -0.67 -4.22
C GLY A 250 9.59 0.60 -4.50
N GLN A 251 9.95 0.84 -5.76
CA GLN A 251 10.61 2.08 -6.17
C GLN A 251 9.61 3.24 -6.14
N TYR A 252 9.98 4.34 -5.50
CA TYR A 252 9.26 5.60 -5.67
C TYR A 252 9.38 6.08 -7.13
N MET A 253 8.26 6.45 -7.70
CA MET A 253 8.19 7.07 -9.03
C MET A 253 7.47 8.41 -8.90
N GLN A 254 8.12 9.48 -9.32
CA GLN A 254 7.55 10.82 -9.28
C GLN A 254 6.35 10.92 -10.23
N PRO A 255 5.14 11.21 -9.72
CA PRO A 255 3.96 11.29 -10.59
C PRO A 255 3.98 12.50 -11.52
N THR A 256 4.33 13.67 -10.99
CA THR A 256 4.46 14.93 -11.75
C THR A 256 5.61 15.77 -11.19
N LYS A 257 6.03 16.80 -11.92
CA LYS A 257 7.11 17.72 -11.49
C LYS A 257 6.83 18.45 -10.17
N SER A 258 5.56 18.53 -9.73
CA SER A 258 5.18 19.16 -8.46
C SER A 258 5.32 18.22 -7.24
N HIS A 259 5.58 16.94 -7.46
CA HIS A 259 5.83 15.97 -6.39
C HIS A 259 7.30 15.87 -6.03
N LEU A 260 7.60 15.17 -4.94
CA LEU A 260 8.98 14.96 -4.51
C LEU A 260 9.81 14.34 -5.66
N PRO A 261 11.02 14.84 -5.93
CA PRO A 261 11.88 14.25 -6.94
C PRO A 261 12.34 12.85 -6.51
N VAL A 262 12.60 11.98 -7.49
CA VAL A 262 13.32 10.73 -7.26
C VAL A 262 14.77 11.09 -6.96
N VAL A 263 15.30 10.64 -5.84
CA VAL A 263 16.71 10.83 -5.46
C VAL A 263 17.58 9.75 -6.07
N GLU A 264 17.07 8.52 -6.16
CA GLU A 264 17.78 7.39 -6.75
C GLU A 264 16.80 6.37 -7.32
N TYR A 265 17.16 5.74 -8.45
CA TYR A 265 16.54 4.51 -8.93
C TYR A 265 17.41 3.32 -8.50
N LEU A 266 16.93 2.56 -7.52
CA LEU A 266 17.60 1.35 -7.05
C LEU A 266 17.64 0.29 -8.15
N LYS A 267 18.72 -0.47 -8.22
CA LYS A 267 18.84 -1.58 -9.17
C LYS A 267 18.01 -2.80 -8.70
N PRO A 268 17.58 -3.68 -9.60
CA PRO A 268 16.85 -4.90 -9.21
C PRO A 268 17.54 -5.71 -8.11
N ILE A 269 18.89 -5.80 -8.16
CA ILE A 269 19.67 -6.52 -7.14
C ILE A 269 19.55 -5.92 -5.73
N ASP A 270 19.36 -4.59 -5.61
CA ASP A 270 19.17 -3.94 -4.32
C ASP A 270 17.84 -4.34 -3.70
N PHE A 271 16.79 -4.53 -4.53
CA PHE A 271 15.49 -5.06 -4.07
C PHE A 271 15.61 -6.50 -3.60
N ASP A 272 16.42 -7.34 -4.25
CA ASP A 272 16.68 -8.72 -3.81
C ASP A 272 17.42 -8.73 -2.47
N HIS A 273 18.36 -7.84 -2.25
CA HIS A 273 19.06 -7.68 -0.97
C HIS A 273 18.08 -7.26 0.15
N LEU A 274 17.23 -6.26 -0.10
CA LEU A 274 16.21 -5.82 0.84
C LEU A 274 15.21 -6.93 1.16
N LYS A 275 14.84 -7.74 0.17
CA LYS A 275 13.98 -8.91 0.34
C LYS A 275 14.61 -9.94 1.28
N GLN A 276 15.88 -10.30 1.04
CA GLN A 276 16.60 -11.25 1.90
C GLN A 276 16.78 -10.72 3.33
N LEU A 277 17.07 -9.43 3.47
CA LEU A 277 17.17 -8.77 4.75
C LEU A 277 15.85 -8.88 5.55
N ALA A 278 14.73 -8.54 4.91
CA ALA A 278 13.42 -8.61 5.55
C ALA A 278 13.03 -10.05 5.95
N TYR A 279 13.31 -11.05 5.11
CA TYR A 279 13.08 -12.46 5.49
C TYR A 279 13.93 -12.86 6.70
N LYS A 280 15.20 -12.44 6.77
CA LYS A 280 16.07 -12.69 7.94
C LYS A 280 15.53 -12.05 9.23
N MET A 281 14.77 -10.97 9.12
CA MET A 281 14.11 -10.32 10.25
C MET A 281 12.80 -11.02 10.67
N GLY A 282 12.37 -12.08 9.96
CA GLY A 282 11.23 -12.90 10.32
C GLY A 282 9.89 -12.43 9.76
N PHE A 283 9.85 -11.65 8.65
CA PHE A 283 8.60 -11.45 7.91
C PHE A 283 8.14 -12.75 7.28
N LEU A 284 6.84 -13.05 7.37
CA LEU A 284 6.25 -14.25 6.76
C LEU A 284 6.26 -14.16 5.23
N LEU A 285 6.09 -12.95 4.70
CA LEU A 285 6.12 -12.68 3.27
C LEU A 285 6.81 -11.34 2.98
N VAL A 286 7.57 -11.30 1.88
CA VAL A 286 8.23 -10.09 1.39
C VAL A 286 8.06 -10.00 -0.12
N SER A 287 7.41 -8.93 -0.59
CA SER A 287 7.36 -8.56 -2.01
C SER A 287 8.25 -7.34 -2.23
N SER A 288 9.34 -7.50 -2.97
CA SER A 288 10.34 -6.45 -3.18
C SER A 288 10.80 -6.45 -4.63
N SER A 289 10.48 -5.39 -5.37
CA SER A 289 10.94 -5.14 -6.75
C SER A 289 10.67 -3.69 -7.15
N PRO A 290 11.26 -3.19 -8.23
CA PRO A 290 11.00 -1.81 -8.69
C PRO A 290 9.53 -1.48 -8.92
N LEU A 291 8.74 -2.44 -9.39
CA LEU A 291 7.31 -2.26 -9.68
C LEU A 291 6.38 -2.70 -8.55
N THR A 292 6.91 -3.24 -7.44
CA THR A 292 6.08 -3.60 -6.28
C THR A 292 5.27 -2.41 -5.77
N ARG A 293 4.00 -2.65 -5.48
CA ARG A 293 3.05 -1.74 -4.82
C ARG A 293 2.25 -2.54 -3.80
N SER A 294 1.65 -1.86 -2.82
CA SER A 294 0.93 -2.53 -1.72
C SER A 294 -0.14 -3.53 -2.19
N SER A 295 -0.78 -3.29 -3.32
CA SER A 295 -1.83 -4.17 -3.85
C SER A 295 -1.43 -4.93 -5.13
N TYR A 296 -0.17 -4.86 -5.55
CA TYR A 296 0.30 -5.57 -6.72
C TYR A 296 0.42 -7.07 -6.43
N HIS A 297 -0.28 -7.92 -7.19
CA HIS A 297 -0.40 -9.38 -6.97
C HIS A 297 -0.95 -9.77 -5.57
N ALA A 298 -1.82 -8.96 -4.98
CA ALA A 298 -2.30 -9.16 -3.61
C ALA A 298 -3.02 -10.50 -3.39
N ASP A 299 -3.72 -11.04 -4.41
CA ASP A 299 -4.37 -12.36 -4.38
C ASP A 299 -3.37 -13.51 -4.28
N ASP A 300 -2.29 -13.49 -5.07
CA ASP A 300 -1.24 -14.50 -5.04
C ASP A 300 -0.40 -14.39 -3.76
N ASP A 301 -0.14 -13.18 -3.32
CA ASP A 301 0.59 -12.92 -2.07
C ASP A 301 -0.22 -13.38 -0.86
N PHE A 302 -1.54 -13.18 -0.84
CA PHE A 302 -2.40 -13.68 0.23
C PHE A 302 -2.39 -15.22 0.33
N LYS A 303 -2.40 -15.93 -0.80
CA LYS A 303 -2.28 -17.41 -0.82
C LYS A 303 -0.95 -17.86 -0.20
N LYS A 304 0.17 -17.22 -0.60
CA LYS A 304 1.51 -17.50 -0.05
C LYS A 304 1.57 -17.21 1.45
N LEU A 305 0.96 -16.09 1.88
CA LEU A 305 0.94 -15.68 3.28
C LEU A 305 0.20 -16.70 4.17
N LYS A 306 -0.94 -17.23 3.69
CA LYS A 306 -1.66 -18.31 4.38
C LYS A 306 -0.82 -19.57 4.51
N LEU A 307 -0.15 -19.98 3.43
CA LEU A 307 0.74 -21.15 3.44
C LEU A 307 1.89 -20.94 4.44
N ALA A 308 2.55 -19.78 4.42
CA ALA A 308 3.65 -19.46 5.32
C ALA A 308 3.23 -19.53 6.79
N ARG A 309 2.03 -19.03 7.15
CA ARG A 309 1.50 -19.13 8.52
C ARG A 309 1.25 -20.57 8.94
N ASN A 310 0.68 -21.38 8.07
CA ASN A 310 0.40 -22.79 8.37
C ASN A 310 1.70 -23.58 8.64
N PHE A 311 2.77 -23.33 7.90
CA PHE A 311 4.09 -23.90 8.15
C PHE A 311 4.67 -23.46 9.50
N SER A 312 4.51 -22.19 9.89
CA SER A 312 5.03 -21.65 11.15
C SER A 312 4.29 -22.17 12.40
N LEU A 313 3.06 -22.64 12.24
CA LEU A 313 2.27 -23.22 13.35
C LEU A 313 2.52 -24.73 13.56
N ASN A 314 3.17 -25.39 12.60
CA ASN A 314 3.43 -26.84 12.61
C ASN A 314 4.91 -27.16 12.94
N VAL A 315 5.72 -26.15 13.23
CA VAL A 315 7.12 -26.23 13.68
C VAL A 315 7.23 -25.74 15.14
#